data_a600693646d57d095bfabf5fd872ec90
#
_entry.id   a600693646d57d095bfabf5fd872ec90
#
_cell.length_a   1.000
_cell.length_b   1.000
_cell.length_c   1.000
_cell.angle_alpha   90.00
_cell.angle_beta   90.00
_cell.angle_gamma   90.00
#
_symmetry.space_group_name_H-M   'P 1'
#
loop_
_entity.id
_entity.type
_entity.pdbx_description
1 polymer ?
#
loop_
_entity_poly.entity_id
_entity_poly.type
_entity_poly.pdbx_seq_one_letter_code
_entity_poly.pdbx_strand_id
1 'polypeptide(L)'
;MSDDLFKALADPTRRTILDELAEKSGQTLFEVCSRLAMKHRLGISRQGVSQHLAVLEAAGLVETRREGRYKFHDLNTAPLRRITERWPLPHPDSHPHSRPSGPEDSTS
;
A
#
# COMPACT_ATOMS: atom_id res chain seq x y z
N MET A 1 -15.90 -9.06 -3.25
CA MET A 1 -15.30 -9.14 -2.07
C MET A 1 -13.84 -9.18 -2.17
N SER A 2 -13.26 -10.33 -2.01
CA SER A 2 -11.82 -10.40 -1.94
C SER A 2 -11.13 -9.99 -3.23
N ASP A 3 -11.83 -10.04 -4.34
CA ASP A 3 -11.23 -9.63 -5.62
C ASP A 3 -10.87 -8.15 -5.65
N ASP A 4 -11.59 -7.32 -4.91
CA ASP A 4 -11.28 -5.89 -4.89
C ASP A 4 -9.92 -5.62 -4.29
N LEU A 5 -9.54 -6.38 -3.27
CA LEU A 5 -8.23 -6.23 -2.66
C LEU A 5 -7.11 -6.56 -3.65
N PHE A 6 -7.22 -7.71 -4.32
CA PHE A 6 -6.18 -8.11 -5.26
C PHE A 6 -6.12 -7.19 -6.47
N LYS A 7 -7.27 -6.74 -6.95
CA LYS A 7 -7.30 -5.79 -8.06
C LYS A 7 -6.63 -4.47 -7.68
N ALA A 8 -6.92 -3.99 -6.47
CA ALA A 8 -6.32 -2.74 -6.01
C ALA A 8 -4.80 -2.86 -5.95
N LEU A 9 -4.29 -4.01 -5.53
CA LEU A 9 -2.86 -4.22 -5.38
C LEU A 9 -2.16 -4.56 -6.71
N ALA A 10 -2.93 -4.85 -7.75
CA ALA A 10 -2.35 -5.26 -9.02
C ALA A 10 -1.74 -4.09 -9.81
N ASP A 11 -2.18 -2.88 -9.55
CA ASP A 11 -1.70 -1.73 -10.28
C ASP A 11 -0.46 -1.13 -9.62
N PRO A 12 0.64 -0.95 -10.38
CA PRO A 12 1.86 -0.42 -9.77
C PRO A 12 1.72 1.00 -9.24
N THR A 13 0.92 1.84 -9.89
CA THR A 13 0.71 3.19 -9.38
C THR A 13 0.00 3.17 -8.04
N ARG A 14 -0.99 2.30 -7.89
CA ARG A 14 -1.69 2.19 -6.62
C ARG A 14 -0.77 1.68 -5.51
N ARG A 15 0.13 0.75 -5.82
CA ARG A 15 1.12 0.31 -4.83
C ARG A 15 2.04 1.46 -4.43
N THR A 16 2.41 2.31 -5.39
CA THR A 16 3.23 3.48 -5.09
C THR A 16 2.49 4.45 -4.17
N ILE A 17 1.20 4.64 -4.41
CA ILE A 17 0.38 5.49 -3.54
C ILE A 17 0.36 4.92 -2.12
N LEU A 18 0.19 3.60 -2.00
CA LEU A 18 0.21 2.98 -0.68
C LEU A 18 1.55 3.14 0.00
N ASP A 19 2.64 3.07 -0.76
CA ASP A 19 3.98 3.30 -0.20
C ASP A 19 4.09 4.70 0.37
N GLU A 20 3.56 5.70 -0.33
CA GLU A 20 3.61 7.08 0.15
C GLU A 20 2.75 7.26 1.39
N LEU A 21 1.60 6.63 1.43
CA LEU A 21 0.75 6.70 2.62
C LEU A 21 1.32 5.92 3.79
N ALA A 22 2.10 4.88 3.51
CA ALA A 22 2.81 4.16 4.57
C ALA A 22 3.89 5.05 5.18
N GLU A 23 4.52 5.87 4.36
CA GLU A 23 5.54 6.80 4.82
C GLU A 23 4.93 7.95 5.60
N LYS A 24 3.81 8.48 5.12
CA LYS A 24 3.10 9.55 5.79
C LYS A 24 1.60 9.36 5.58
N SER A 25 0.91 8.91 6.60
CA SER A 25 -0.54 8.78 6.56
C SER A 25 -1.19 10.15 6.72
N GLY A 26 -2.43 10.27 6.29
CA GLY A 26 -3.16 11.52 6.44
C GLY A 26 -2.76 12.57 5.41
N GLN A 27 -2.73 12.18 4.14
CA GLN A 27 -2.39 13.10 3.06
C GLN A 27 -3.63 13.54 2.30
N THR A 28 -3.62 14.80 1.87
CA THR A 28 -4.64 15.30 0.95
C THR A 28 -4.34 14.81 -0.45
N LEU A 29 -5.32 14.95 -1.34
CA LEU A 29 -5.12 14.60 -2.75
C LEU A 29 -3.95 15.40 -3.33
N PHE A 30 -3.87 16.69 -2.99
CA PHE A 30 -2.78 17.52 -3.48
C PHE A 30 -1.42 16.98 -3.04
N GLU A 31 -1.31 16.57 -1.77
CA GLU A 31 -0.04 16.05 -1.27
C GLU A 31 0.35 14.75 -1.97
N VAL A 32 -0.62 13.85 -2.17
CA VAL A 32 -0.34 12.61 -2.88
C VAL A 32 0.13 12.91 -4.29
N CYS A 33 -0.57 13.81 -5.00
CA CYS A 33 -0.18 14.18 -6.35
C CYS A 33 1.23 14.76 -6.39
N SER A 34 1.55 15.64 -5.44
CA SER A 34 2.87 16.25 -5.39
C SER A 34 3.96 15.23 -5.17
N ARG A 35 3.74 14.28 -4.26
CA ARG A 35 4.74 13.24 -3.98
C ARG A 35 4.94 12.32 -5.19
N LEU A 36 3.86 11.96 -5.87
CA LEU A 36 3.98 11.12 -7.05
C LEU A 36 4.77 11.82 -8.14
N ALA A 37 4.53 13.12 -8.34
CA ALA A 37 5.24 13.88 -9.35
C ALA A 37 6.70 14.07 -9.00
N MET A 38 6.98 14.43 -7.75
CA MET A 38 8.33 14.82 -7.37
C MET A 38 9.24 13.65 -7.01
N LYS A 39 8.70 12.64 -6.32
CA LYS A 39 9.52 11.52 -5.87
C LYS A 39 9.56 10.38 -6.90
N HIS A 40 8.48 10.18 -7.62
CA HIS A 40 8.36 9.04 -8.53
C HIS A 40 8.28 9.46 -9.98
N ARG A 41 8.21 10.75 -10.23
CA ARG A 41 8.15 11.33 -11.58
C ARG A 41 7.02 10.75 -12.40
N LEU A 42 5.89 10.50 -11.75
CA LEU A 42 4.72 9.98 -12.43
C LEU A 42 3.85 11.14 -12.88
N GLY A 43 3.64 11.21 -14.19
CA GLY A 43 2.84 12.28 -14.78
C GLY A 43 1.37 11.92 -14.84
N ILE A 44 0.78 11.65 -13.67
CA ILE A 44 -0.61 11.23 -13.60
C ILE A 44 -1.47 12.45 -13.28
N SER A 45 -2.60 12.58 -13.95
CA SER A 45 -3.50 13.68 -13.71
C SER A 45 -4.10 13.57 -12.30
N ARG A 46 -4.52 14.71 -11.77
CA ARG A 46 -5.18 14.76 -10.49
C ARG A 46 -6.40 13.85 -10.45
N GLN A 47 -7.17 13.84 -11.54
CA GLN A 47 -8.34 12.98 -11.65
C GLN A 47 -7.93 11.51 -11.63
N GLY A 48 -6.83 11.16 -12.29
CA GLY A 48 -6.33 9.80 -12.28
C GLY A 48 -5.93 9.35 -10.88
N VAL A 49 -5.22 10.22 -10.14
CA VAL A 49 -4.85 9.91 -8.77
C VAL A 49 -6.10 9.75 -7.90
N SER A 50 -7.07 10.63 -8.11
CA SER A 50 -8.33 10.54 -7.35
C SER A 50 -9.04 9.21 -7.60
N GLN A 51 -9.02 8.73 -8.84
CA GLN A 51 -9.63 7.45 -9.16
C GLN A 51 -8.88 6.29 -8.52
N HIS A 52 -7.55 6.35 -8.51
CA HIS A 52 -6.76 5.33 -7.83
C HIS A 52 -7.07 5.29 -6.33
N LEU A 53 -7.17 6.46 -5.72
CA LEU A 53 -7.52 6.53 -4.30
C LEU A 53 -8.91 5.96 -4.05
N ALA A 54 -9.86 6.20 -4.96
CA ALA A 54 -11.20 5.64 -4.81
C ALA A 54 -11.19 4.12 -4.87
N VAL A 55 -10.37 3.54 -5.75
CA VAL A 55 -10.24 2.08 -5.82
C VAL A 55 -9.65 1.54 -4.52
N LEU A 56 -8.62 2.21 -4.00
CA LEU A 56 -7.99 1.80 -2.74
C LEU A 56 -8.97 1.92 -1.57
N GLU A 57 -9.79 2.96 -1.58
CA GLU A 57 -10.80 3.15 -0.54
C GLU A 57 -11.86 2.06 -0.61
N ALA A 58 -12.30 1.73 -1.81
CA ALA A 58 -13.29 0.66 -2.00
C ALA A 58 -12.75 -0.69 -1.53
N ALA A 59 -11.45 -0.90 -1.64
CA ALA A 59 -10.82 -2.13 -1.17
C ALA A 59 -10.53 -2.11 0.34
N GLY A 60 -10.80 -0.98 1.01
CA GLY A 60 -10.56 -0.85 2.44
C GLY A 60 -9.12 -0.53 2.82
N LEU A 61 -8.26 -0.30 1.83
CA LEU A 61 -6.84 -0.02 2.09
C LEU A 61 -6.59 1.45 2.41
N VAL A 62 -7.54 2.30 2.06
CA VAL A 62 -7.48 3.74 2.36
C VAL A 62 -8.78 4.12 3.05
N GLU A 63 -8.65 4.88 4.12
CA GLU A 63 -9.79 5.48 4.80
C GLU A 63 -9.65 6.98 4.71
N THR A 64 -10.78 7.66 4.63
CA THR A 64 -10.77 9.12 4.51
C THR A 64 -11.42 9.75 5.72
N ARG A 65 -10.96 10.95 6.03
CA ARG A 65 -11.59 11.78 7.06
C ARG A 65 -11.58 13.21 6.60
N ARG A 66 -12.60 13.95 7.01
CA ARG A 66 -12.69 15.35 6.65
C ARG A 66 -12.45 16.23 7.86
N GLU A 67 -11.65 17.27 7.64
CA GLU A 67 -11.42 18.28 8.66
C GLU A 67 -11.53 19.63 7.96
N GLY A 68 -12.60 20.36 8.26
CA GLY A 68 -12.89 21.59 7.54
C GLY A 68 -13.16 21.27 6.08
N ARG A 69 -12.43 21.95 5.20
CA ARG A 69 -12.57 21.76 3.77
C ARG A 69 -11.60 20.71 3.21
N TYR A 70 -10.79 20.10 4.08
CA TYR A 70 -9.78 19.16 3.63
C TYR A 70 -10.24 17.73 3.84
N LYS A 71 -9.89 16.89 2.89
CA LYS A 71 -10.11 15.45 2.97
C LYS A 71 -8.76 14.77 3.04
N PHE A 72 -8.53 14.02 4.11
CA PHE A 72 -7.26 13.34 4.34
C PHE A 72 -7.43 11.85 4.08
N HIS A 73 -6.37 11.26 3.56
CA HIS A 73 -6.35 9.83 3.20
C HIS A 73 -5.38 9.12 4.13
N ASP A 74 -5.88 8.13 4.84
CA ASP A 74 -5.09 7.34 5.78
C ASP A 74 -4.93 5.93 5.26
N LEU A 75 -3.75 5.36 5.50
CA LEU A 75 -3.51 3.97 5.14
C LEU A 75 -4.17 3.06 6.17
N ASN A 76 -4.84 2.02 5.67
CA ASN A 76 -5.42 0.98 6.51
C ASN A 76 -4.93 -0.37 5.98
N THR A 77 -4.07 -1.02 6.75
CA THR A 77 -3.50 -2.30 6.33
C THR A 77 -4.30 -3.51 6.78
N ALA A 78 -5.40 -3.28 7.51
CA ALA A 78 -6.20 -4.40 8.01
C ALA A 78 -6.67 -5.38 6.93
N PRO A 79 -7.07 -4.91 5.72
CA PRO A 79 -7.47 -5.87 4.68
C PRO A 79 -6.36 -6.82 4.26
N LEU A 80 -5.10 -6.46 4.48
CA LEU A 80 -3.97 -7.31 4.11
C LEU A 80 -3.92 -8.59 4.94
N ARG A 81 -4.62 -8.62 6.07
CA ARG A 81 -4.73 -9.83 6.87
C ARG A 81 -5.31 -10.99 6.08
N ARG A 82 -6.21 -10.70 5.15
CA ARG A 82 -6.83 -11.76 4.34
C ARG A 82 -5.77 -12.52 3.56
N ILE A 83 -4.73 -11.80 3.14
CA ILE A 83 -3.64 -12.42 2.40
C ILE A 83 -2.82 -13.31 3.32
N THR A 84 -2.45 -12.81 4.49
CA THR A 84 -1.65 -13.58 5.42
C THR A 84 -2.42 -14.72 6.05
N GLU A 85 -3.73 -14.60 6.17
CA GLU A 85 -4.57 -15.69 6.66
C GLU A 85 -4.70 -16.79 5.62
N ARG A 86 -4.74 -16.40 4.35
CA ARG A 86 -4.81 -17.37 3.27
C ARG A 86 -3.46 -18.04 3.03
N TRP A 87 -2.38 -17.25 3.13
CA TRP A 87 -1.02 -17.75 2.99
C TRP A 87 -0.21 -17.23 4.17
N PRO A 88 -0.26 -17.93 5.31
CA PRO A 88 0.38 -17.43 6.51
C PRO A 88 1.89 -17.28 6.35
N LEU A 89 2.42 -16.19 6.90
CA LEU A 89 3.85 -16.01 6.93
C LEU A 89 4.48 -16.96 7.94
N PRO A 90 5.68 -17.48 7.67
CA PRO A 90 6.36 -18.30 8.64
C PRO A 90 6.61 -17.53 9.93
N HIS A 91 6.43 -18.19 11.05
CA HIS A 91 6.77 -17.57 12.32
C HIS A 91 8.27 -17.35 12.39
N PRO A 92 8.74 -16.20 12.90
CA PRO A 92 10.18 -15.94 12.94
C PRO A 92 10.98 -17.05 13.61
N ASP A 93 10.42 -17.68 14.64
CA ASP A 93 11.11 -18.73 15.38
C ASP A 93 11.17 -20.05 14.62
N SER A 94 10.32 -20.21 13.61
CA SER A 94 10.30 -21.43 12.83
C SER A 94 11.04 -21.30 11.51
N HIS A 95 11.80 -20.23 11.33
CA HIS A 95 12.62 -20.03 10.17
C HIS A 95 13.74 -21.04 10.16
N PRO A 96 13.92 -21.83 9.19
CA PRO A 96 15.03 -22.77 9.10
C PRO A 96 16.37 -22.07 8.99
N HIS A 97 16.12 -21.74 8.71
CA HIS A 97 16.79 -21.12 8.57
C HIS A 97 17.12 -20.49 7.88
N SER A 98 17.33 -20.50 7.93
CA SER A 98 17.40 -19.74 7.48
C SER A 98 17.84 -19.30 6.94
N ARG A 99 18.13 -19.62 6.98
CA ARG A 99 18.59 -19.15 6.41
C ARG A 99 19.09 -18.55 6.14
N PRO A 100 19.50 -18.70 6.28
CA PRO A 100 19.99 -18.07 5.98
C PRO A 100 20.33 -17.75 5.36
N SER A 101 20.70 -17.98 5.53
CA SER A 101 21.05 -17.51 5.04
C SER A 101 21.52 -17.43 4.43
N GLY A 102 22.01 -17.70 4.43
CA GLY A 102 22.50 -17.60 3.94
C GLY A 102 23.04 -17.82 3.44
N PRO A 103 23.60 -18.14 3.39
CA PRO A 103 24.08 -18.37 2.91
C PRO A 103 24.16 -18.81 2.67
N GLU A 104 24.33 -19.12 3.01
CA GLU A 104 24.43 -19.42 2.76
C GLU A 104 24.54 -19.66 2.52
N ASP A 105 25.06 -20.14 2.73
CA ASP A 105 25.25 -20.42 2.39
C ASP A 105 25.56 -20.56 2.31
N SER A 106 25.91 -20.93 2.48
CA SER A 106 26.24 -21.12 2.34
C SER A 106 26.54 -21.34 2.39
N THR A 107 26.91 -21.63 2.75
CA THR A 107 27.06 -21.79 2.85
C THR A 107 27.04 -21.76 3.00
N SER A 108 27.49 -21.86 3.20
CA SER A 108 27.33 -21.75 3.60
C SER A 108 27.23 -21.53 3.40
#